data_eafc23bd28722a3442679e8e05ee2be9
#
_entry.id   eafc23bd28722a3442679e8e05ee2be9
#
_cell.length_a   1.000
_cell.length_b   1.000
_cell.length_c   1.000
_cell.angle_alpha   90.00
_cell.angle_beta   90.00
_cell.angle_gamma   90.00
#
_symmetry.space_group_name_H-M   'P 1'
#
loop_
_entity.id
_entity.type
_entity.pdbx_description
1 polymer ?
#
loop_
_entity_poly.entity_id
_entity_poly.type
_entity_poly.pdbx_seq_one_letter_code
_entity_poly.pdbx_strand_id
1 'polypeptide(L)'
;MMRRTLYPEIEPYETGFLEVDEPHHLYWEQSGNPDGVPVVFLHGGPGAGAVPAHRRFFDPRHYRIVIFDQRGAGRSTPLGDLTRNTTADLVADTEKLRTHLGIDRWFVFGGSWGSSLALAYGEAHPDRCRALILRGIFLCRKDEIDWFMTGMRRLFPEAWSEFANYLPAEERGDLLHNYHRRLIDPNPEVHLPAARAWSRYEGSCSTLRPNPDAVTSFLEPATALGLARIEAHYFVNDCFMPEGALLENVGRLEGVPGVIVQGRYDAVCPVVSAVELAEVWRGARLQIVTDAGHSAMEPGIRSELIATMERFKSIDDT
;
A
#
# COMPACT_ATOMS: atom_id res chain seq x y z
N MET A 1 -27.63 -2.49 -6.00
CA MET A 1 -27.37 -1.57 -4.90
C MET A 1 -26.63 -0.34 -5.43
N MET A 2 -26.95 0.87 -4.95
CA MET A 2 -26.21 2.06 -5.35
C MET A 2 -24.81 2.01 -4.71
N ARG A 3 -23.76 2.27 -5.51
CA ARG A 3 -22.38 2.26 -5.02
C ARG A 3 -22.13 3.44 -4.10
N ARG A 4 -21.42 3.19 -3.00
CA ARG A 4 -21.00 4.24 -2.06
C ARG A 4 -19.92 5.11 -2.68
N THR A 5 -19.98 6.39 -2.37
CA THR A 5 -18.96 7.37 -2.74
C THR A 5 -18.10 7.73 -1.52
N LEU A 6 -16.94 8.32 -1.76
CA LEU A 6 -16.10 8.86 -0.69
C LEU A 6 -16.89 9.85 0.19
N TYR A 7 -16.57 9.89 1.46
CA TYR A 7 -17.04 10.94 2.36
C TYR A 7 -16.60 12.33 1.89
N PRO A 8 -17.23 13.40 2.35
CA PRO A 8 -16.80 14.77 2.05
C PRO A 8 -15.32 15.00 2.39
N GLU A 9 -14.74 16.00 1.78
CA GLU A 9 -13.38 16.43 2.10
C GLU A 9 -13.30 16.95 3.53
N ILE A 10 -12.21 16.58 4.19
CA ILE A 10 -11.90 17.01 5.56
C ILE A 10 -10.41 17.36 5.65
N GLU A 11 -10.12 18.32 6.52
CA GLU A 11 -8.73 18.64 6.87
C GLU A 11 -8.31 17.93 8.17
N PRO A 12 -7.03 17.68 8.37
CA PRO A 12 -6.54 17.17 9.63
C PRO A 12 -6.68 18.24 10.73
N TYR A 13 -7.07 17.79 11.92
CA TYR A 13 -7.07 18.66 13.09
C TYR A 13 -5.69 18.69 13.78
N GLU A 14 -4.84 17.72 13.48
CA GLU A 14 -3.50 17.63 14.01
C GLU A 14 -2.55 17.01 13.00
N THR A 15 -1.33 17.53 12.93
CA THR A 15 -0.24 17.01 12.08
C THR A 15 1.08 17.11 12.79
N GLY A 16 2.03 16.26 12.46
CA GLY A 16 3.36 16.32 13.05
C GLY A 16 4.37 15.46 12.32
N PHE A 17 5.57 15.42 12.90
CA PHE A 17 6.63 14.52 12.49
C PHE A 17 7.03 13.64 13.68
N LEU A 18 7.14 12.35 13.44
CA LEU A 18 7.65 11.38 14.40
C LEU A 18 9.10 11.05 14.06
N GLU A 19 10.00 11.37 14.95
CA GLU A 19 11.40 10.93 14.85
C GLU A 19 11.46 9.43 15.11
N VAL A 20 12.02 8.72 14.15
CA VAL A 20 12.32 7.30 14.27
C VAL A 20 13.83 7.08 14.24
N ASP A 21 14.34 6.07 13.56
CA ASP A 21 15.79 5.94 13.41
C ASP A 21 16.33 6.97 12.41
N GLU A 22 17.45 7.63 12.76
CA GLU A 22 18.10 8.54 11.82
C GLU A 22 18.37 7.88 10.45
N PRO A 23 18.11 8.59 9.35
CA PRO A 23 17.76 10.01 9.25
C PRO A 23 16.25 10.31 9.16
N HIS A 24 15.36 9.39 9.53
CA HIS A 24 13.95 9.44 9.18
C HIS A 24 13.08 10.22 10.17
N HIS A 25 12.24 11.12 9.60
CA HIS A 25 11.14 11.81 10.27
C HIS A 25 9.85 11.49 9.53
N LEU A 26 8.93 10.77 10.17
CA LEU A 26 7.68 10.33 9.55
C LEU A 26 6.61 11.38 9.71
N TYR A 27 6.09 11.88 8.59
CA TYR A 27 4.90 12.72 8.63
C TYR A 27 3.68 11.91 9.03
N TRP A 28 2.90 12.44 9.97
CA TRP A 28 1.61 11.89 10.35
C TRP A 28 0.56 12.98 10.47
N GLU A 29 -0.70 12.57 10.35
CA GLU A 29 -1.86 13.44 10.53
C GLU A 29 -3.01 12.69 11.18
N GLN A 30 -3.84 13.43 11.91
CA GLN A 30 -5.10 12.95 12.46
C GLN A 30 -6.25 13.79 11.93
N SER A 31 -7.33 13.15 11.50
CA SER A 31 -8.54 13.79 11.00
C SER A 31 -9.80 13.08 11.50
N GLY A 32 -10.97 13.67 11.26
CA GLY A 32 -12.25 13.13 11.70
C GLY A 32 -12.56 13.44 13.17
N ASN A 33 -13.04 12.44 13.91
CA ASN A 33 -13.45 12.58 15.31
C ASN A 33 -12.26 12.29 16.25
N PRO A 34 -11.76 13.28 17.03
CA PRO A 34 -10.65 13.06 17.97
C PRO A 34 -10.95 11.98 19.03
N ASP A 35 -12.22 11.85 19.44
CA ASP A 35 -12.68 10.88 20.42
C ASP A 35 -13.26 9.61 19.77
N GLY A 36 -13.13 9.50 18.45
CA GLY A 36 -13.68 8.39 17.67
C GLY A 36 -12.83 7.12 17.72
N VAL A 37 -13.35 6.08 17.09
CA VAL A 37 -12.65 4.79 17.00
C VAL A 37 -11.42 4.92 16.10
N PRO A 38 -10.21 4.57 16.58
CA PRO A 38 -9.00 4.76 15.80
C PRO A 38 -8.92 3.82 14.60
N VAL A 39 -8.48 4.37 13.47
CA VAL A 39 -8.11 3.63 12.26
C VAL A 39 -6.81 4.19 11.70
N VAL A 40 -5.85 3.32 11.37
CA VAL A 40 -4.63 3.68 10.66
C VAL A 40 -4.74 3.29 9.19
N PHE A 41 -4.35 4.20 8.31
CA PHE A 41 -4.24 3.95 6.87
C PHE A 41 -2.77 3.73 6.48
N LEU A 42 -2.48 2.57 5.91
CA LEU A 42 -1.17 2.18 5.40
C LEU A 42 -1.17 2.29 3.88
N HIS A 43 -0.41 3.24 3.34
CA HIS A 43 -0.33 3.45 1.90
C HIS A 43 0.46 2.35 1.19
N GLY A 44 0.23 2.23 -0.12
CA GLY A 44 0.90 1.26 -1.00
C GLY A 44 2.24 1.75 -1.55
N GLY A 45 2.66 1.10 -2.59
CA GLY A 45 3.95 1.15 -3.23
C GLY A 45 4.71 -0.15 -2.98
N PRO A 46 5.72 -0.17 -2.07
CA PRO A 46 6.05 0.83 -1.05
C PRO A 46 6.54 2.16 -1.64
N GLY A 47 6.37 3.24 -0.88
CA GLY A 47 6.92 4.53 -1.27
C GLY A 47 5.96 5.50 -1.97
N ALA A 48 4.69 5.11 -2.22
CA ALA A 48 3.72 6.00 -2.89
C ALA A 48 3.33 7.24 -2.06
N GLY A 49 3.37 7.13 -0.73
CA GLY A 49 2.83 8.16 0.16
C GLY A 49 1.29 8.17 0.21
N ALA A 50 0.75 8.97 1.10
CA ALA A 50 -0.70 9.13 1.25
C ALA A 50 -1.17 10.48 0.71
N VAL A 51 -2.42 10.50 0.24
CA VAL A 51 -3.07 11.72 -0.29
C VAL A 51 -4.35 12.04 0.48
N PRO A 52 -4.84 13.31 0.47
CA PRO A 52 -6.03 13.73 1.21
C PRO A 52 -7.28 12.87 0.94
N ALA A 53 -7.41 12.33 -0.26
CA ALA A 53 -8.53 11.47 -0.62
C ALA A 53 -8.61 10.19 0.24
N HIS A 54 -7.50 9.72 0.82
CA HIS A 54 -7.47 8.55 1.68
C HIS A 54 -8.22 8.74 3.01
N ARG A 55 -8.33 9.96 3.54
CA ARG A 55 -9.16 10.30 4.70
C ARG A 55 -10.63 9.94 4.49
N ARG A 56 -11.07 9.98 3.24
CA ARG A 56 -12.48 9.93 2.82
C ARG A 56 -13.05 8.51 2.68
N PHE A 57 -12.28 7.48 3.00
CA PHE A 57 -12.80 6.11 3.13
C PHE A 57 -13.56 5.89 4.44
N PHE A 58 -13.43 6.79 5.39
CA PHE A 58 -13.93 6.67 6.76
C PHE A 58 -14.96 7.74 7.08
N ASP A 59 -16.01 7.39 7.87
CA ASP A 59 -16.94 8.40 8.39
C ASP A 59 -16.22 9.30 9.41
N PRO A 60 -16.04 10.58 9.10
CA PRO A 60 -15.29 11.49 9.97
C PRO A 60 -15.99 11.80 11.30
N ARG A 61 -17.27 11.44 11.45
CA ARG A 61 -17.99 11.61 12.73
C ARG A 61 -17.77 10.44 13.68
N HIS A 62 -17.34 9.28 13.15
CA HIS A 62 -17.16 8.06 13.92
C HIS A 62 -15.69 7.71 14.15
N TYR A 63 -14.84 7.87 13.13
CA TYR A 63 -13.45 7.44 13.18
C TYR A 63 -12.48 8.56 13.55
N ARG A 64 -11.51 8.23 14.40
CA ARG A 64 -10.23 8.93 14.55
C ARG A 64 -9.30 8.40 13.48
N ILE A 65 -9.13 9.16 12.42
CA ILE A 65 -8.43 8.72 11.21
C ILE A 65 -6.97 9.13 11.30
N VAL A 66 -6.08 8.14 11.36
CA VAL A 66 -4.62 8.33 11.37
C VAL A 66 -4.08 7.96 10.00
N ILE A 67 -3.35 8.89 9.41
CA ILE A 67 -2.59 8.67 8.17
C ILE A 67 -1.15 9.04 8.45
N PHE A 68 -0.20 8.25 7.98
CA PHE A 68 1.21 8.62 7.97
C PHE A 68 1.87 8.21 6.67
N ASP A 69 2.92 8.91 6.31
CA ASP A 69 3.76 8.55 5.19
C ASP A 69 4.94 7.72 5.71
N GLN A 70 5.15 6.53 5.15
CA GLN A 70 6.22 5.61 5.53
C GLN A 70 7.58 6.21 5.21
N ARG A 71 8.68 5.57 5.69
CA ARG A 71 10.05 6.05 5.45
C ARG A 71 10.31 6.32 3.98
N GLY A 72 10.87 7.48 3.67
CA GLY A 72 11.21 7.88 2.32
C GLY A 72 10.02 8.22 1.40
N ALA A 73 8.78 8.17 1.89
CA ALA A 73 7.58 8.36 1.10
C ALA A 73 6.88 9.68 1.39
N GLY A 74 6.20 10.23 0.39
CA GLY A 74 5.28 11.35 0.54
C GLY A 74 5.93 12.57 1.20
N ARG A 75 5.41 12.95 2.37
CA ARG A 75 5.85 14.10 3.18
C ARG A 75 6.91 13.73 4.22
N SER A 76 7.17 12.43 4.42
CA SER A 76 8.25 11.95 5.30
C SER A 76 9.61 12.29 4.72
N THR A 77 10.59 12.54 5.58
CA THR A 77 11.93 12.95 5.18
C THR A 77 13.01 12.03 5.73
N PRO A 78 14.11 11.85 4.99
CA PRO A 78 14.39 12.33 3.62
C PRO A 78 13.59 11.55 2.55
N LEU A 79 13.14 12.22 1.48
CA LEU A 79 12.41 11.57 0.40
C LEU A 79 13.28 10.56 -0.36
N GLY A 80 12.76 9.36 -0.58
CA GLY A 80 13.43 8.29 -1.31
C GLY A 80 14.65 7.70 -0.59
N ASP A 81 14.83 7.96 0.70
CA ASP A 81 15.93 7.39 1.48
C ASP A 81 15.68 5.91 1.78
N LEU A 82 16.72 5.11 1.60
CA LEU A 82 16.69 3.66 1.75
C LEU A 82 17.38 3.15 3.02
N THR A 83 17.98 4.05 3.80
CA THR A 83 18.68 3.71 5.03
C THR A 83 17.70 3.12 6.03
N ARG A 84 17.99 1.91 6.54
CA ARG A 84 17.10 1.26 7.53
C ARG A 84 15.63 1.29 7.10
N ASN A 85 15.37 1.07 5.82
CA ASN A 85 14.03 1.07 5.24
C ASN A 85 13.67 -0.36 4.85
N THR A 86 13.28 -1.16 5.84
CA THR A 86 12.91 -2.56 5.72
C THR A 86 11.49 -2.80 6.25
N THR A 87 10.89 -3.93 5.95
CA THR A 87 9.57 -4.30 6.48
C THR A 87 9.54 -4.30 8.01
N ALA A 88 10.58 -4.81 8.66
CA ALA A 88 10.68 -4.82 10.12
C ALA A 88 10.73 -3.40 10.70
N ASP A 89 11.47 -2.48 10.06
CA ASP A 89 11.52 -1.07 10.47
C ASP A 89 10.13 -0.42 10.36
N LEU A 90 9.39 -0.67 9.27
CA LEU A 90 8.05 -0.10 9.08
C LEU A 90 7.01 -0.67 10.05
N VAL A 91 7.13 -1.93 10.42
CA VAL A 91 6.31 -2.53 11.50
C VAL A 91 6.59 -1.83 12.83
N ALA A 92 7.86 -1.63 13.17
CA ALA A 92 8.27 -0.92 14.38
C ALA A 92 7.82 0.55 14.38
N ASP A 93 7.90 1.23 13.24
CA ASP A 93 7.44 2.60 13.08
C ASP A 93 5.93 2.72 13.29
N THR A 94 5.15 1.78 12.76
CA THR A 94 3.69 1.73 12.92
C THR A 94 3.33 1.60 14.41
N GLU A 95 4.02 0.74 15.14
CA GLU A 95 3.81 0.57 16.59
C GLU A 95 4.29 1.79 17.40
N LYS A 96 5.38 2.42 16.99
CA LYS A 96 5.89 3.65 17.59
C LYS A 96 4.90 4.80 17.40
N LEU A 97 4.30 4.93 16.21
CA LEU A 97 3.26 5.92 15.92
C LEU A 97 2.01 5.69 16.77
N ARG A 98 1.54 4.44 16.86
CA ARG A 98 0.39 4.09 17.72
C ARG A 98 0.61 4.54 19.16
N THR A 99 1.78 4.21 19.69
CA THR A 99 2.16 4.57 21.07
C THR A 99 2.28 6.08 21.26
N HIS A 100 2.91 6.78 20.30
CA HIS A 100 3.05 8.24 20.30
C HIS A 100 1.71 8.96 20.36
N LEU A 101 0.70 8.42 19.64
CA LEU A 101 -0.66 8.98 19.61
C LEU A 101 -1.54 8.52 20.78
N GLY A 102 -1.02 7.71 21.72
CA GLY A 102 -1.76 7.21 22.88
C GLY A 102 -2.94 6.29 22.50
N ILE A 103 -2.84 5.58 21.38
CA ILE A 103 -3.87 4.66 20.89
C ILE A 103 -3.58 3.27 21.44
N ASP A 104 -4.56 2.63 22.08
CA ASP A 104 -4.41 1.26 22.57
C ASP A 104 -4.56 0.22 21.45
N ARG A 105 -5.67 0.30 20.69
CA ARG A 105 -5.99 -0.58 19.56
C ARG A 105 -6.63 0.22 18.43
N TRP A 106 -6.38 -0.18 17.20
CA TRP A 106 -6.93 0.46 16.02
C TRP A 106 -7.38 -0.53 14.95
N PHE A 107 -8.25 -0.09 14.05
CA PHE A 107 -8.43 -0.75 12.76
C PHE A 107 -7.20 -0.49 11.89
N VAL A 108 -6.73 -1.52 11.18
CA VAL A 108 -5.60 -1.41 10.26
C VAL A 108 -6.11 -1.53 8.83
N PHE A 109 -5.99 -0.46 8.07
CA PHE A 109 -6.50 -0.38 6.71
C PHE A 109 -5.32 -0.24 5.75
N GLY A 110 -5.12 -1.22 4.85
CA GLY A 110 -3.99 -1.24 3.93
C GLY A 110 -4.32 -1.81 2.57
N GLY A 111 -3.67 -1.30 1.53
CA GLY A 111 -3.86 -1.82 0.18
C GLY A 111 -2.55 -1.93 -0.59
N SER A 112 -2.46 -2.93 -1.50
CA SER A 112 -1.23 -3.23 -2.24
C SER A 112 -0.10 -3.54 -1.25
N TRP A 113 1.08 -2.95 -1.36
CA TRP A 113 2.10 -3.00 -0.31
C TRP A 113 1.53 -2.72 1.09
N GLY A 114 0.60 -1.77 1.23
CA GLY A 114 -0.06 -1.51 2.50
C GLY A 114 -0.81 -2.72 3.07
N SER A 115 -1.22 -3.70 2.25
CA SER A 115 -1.79 -4.95 2.74
C SER A 115 -0.71 -5.89 3.30
N SER A 116 0.47 -5.92 2.69
CA SER A 116 1.64 -6.67 3.20
C SER A 116 2.08 -6.10 4.54
N LEU A 117 2.22 -4.77 4.64
CA LEU A 117 2.58 -4.12 5.90
C LEU A 117 1.51 -4.31 6.98
N ALA A 118 0.22 -4.27 6.61
CA ALA A 118 -0.88 -4.54 7.54
C ALA A 118 -0.84 -5.97 8.09
N LEU A 119 -0.56 -6.96 7.24
CA LEU A 119 -0.38 -8.35 7.65
C LEU A 119 0.83 -8.49 8.57
N ALA A 120 2.01 -8.01 8.15
CA ALA A 120 3.24 -8.08 8.95
C ALA A 120 3.06 -7.38 10.31
N TYR A 121 2.41 -6.22 10.36
CA TYR A 121 2.11 -5.53 11.60
C TYR A 121 1.11 -6.31 12.46
N GLY A 122 0.03 -6.80 11.88
CA GLY A 122 -0.97 -7.58 12.61
C GLY A 122 -0.40 -8.87 13.18
N GLU A 123 0.45 -9.57 12.43
CA GLU A 123 1.14 -10.79 12.88
C GLU A 123 2.14 -10.52 14.02
N ALA A 124 2.76 -9.34 14.03
CA ALA A 124 3.66 -8.92 15.11
C ALA A 124 2.91 -8.40 16.35
N HIS A 125 1.76 -7.73 16.14
CA HIS A 125 1.00 -7.04 17.18
C HIS A 125 -0.51 -7.34 17.10
N PRO A 126 -0.95 -8.61 17.15
CA PRO A 126 -2.37 -8.95 16.98
C PRO A 126 -3.27 -8.28 18.03
N ASP A 127 -2.77 -8.14 19.26
CA ASP A 127 -3.50 -7.48 20.35
C ASP A 127 -3.72 -5.98 20.14
N ARG A 128 -3.05 -5.37 19.17
CA ARG A 128 -3.19 -3.96 18.79
C ARG A 128 -4.14 -3.74 17.63
N CYS A 129 -4.61 -4.81 17.02
CA CYS A 129 -5.51 -4.79 15.88
C CYS A 129 -6.96 -5.07 16.32
N ARG A 130 -7.89 -4.16 15.99
CA ARG A 130 -9.33 -4.41 16.12
C ARG A 130 -9.83 -5.28 14.98
N ALA A 131 -9.37 -5.00 13.78
CA ALA A 131 -9.53 -5.79 12.56
C ALA A 131 -8.57 -5.28 11.50
N LEU A 132 -8.32 -6.09 10.45
CA LEU A 132 -7.60 -5.68 9.26
C LEU A 132 -8.56 -5.54 8.07
N ILE A 133 -8.47 -4.43 7.35
CA ILE A 133 -9.21 -4.18 6.12
C ILE A 133 -8.20 -4.05 4.98
N LEU A 134 -8.15 -5.06 4.13
CA LEU A 134 -7.12 -5.22 3.13
C LEU A 134 -7.69 -5.10 1.71
N ARG A 135 -6.88 -4.56 0.79
CA ARG A 135 -7.23 -4.43 -0.62
C ARG A 135 -6.03 -4.71 -1.52
N GLY A 136 -6.27 -5.45 -2.64
CA GLY A 136 -5.22 -5.70 -3.62
C GLY A 136 -4.05 -6.42 -2.98
N ILE A 137 -4.27 -7.65 -2.56
CA ILE A 137 -3.34 -8.44 -1.74
C ILE A 137 -2.01 -8.66 -2.47
N PHE A 138 -0.94 -8.24 -1.83
CA PHE A 138 0.44 -8.51 -2.19
C PHE A 138 1.11 -9.25 -1.02
N LEU A 139 1.62 -10.45 -1.29
CA LEU A 139 2.22 -11.32 -0.27
C LEU A 139 3.75 -11.29 -0.29
N CYS A 140 4.34 -10.42 -1.11
CA CYS A 140 5.78 -10.23 -1.22
C CYS A 140 6.55 -11.49 -1.68
N ARG A 141 5.89 -12.35 -2.45
CA ARG A 141 6.49 -13.55 -2.97
C ARG A 141 7.24 -13.27 -4.27
N LYS A 142 8.24 -14.10 -4.53
CA LYS A 142 9.05 -13.97 -5.74
C LYS A 142 8.21 -14.06 -7.02
N ASP A 143 7.24 -14.96 -7.07
CA ASP A 143 6.35 -15.12 -8.23
C ASP A 143 5.48 -13.88 -8.49
N GLU A 144 5.09 -13.15 -7.45
CA GLU A 144 4.36 -11.89 -7.57
C GLU A 144 5.26 -10.76 -8.09
N ILE A 145 6.52 -10.71 -7.64
CA ILE A 145 7.52 -9.77 -8.16
C ILE A 145 7.84 -10.11 -9.63
N ASP A 146 8.06 -11.37 -9.96
CA ASP A 146 8.28 -11.84 -11.33
C ASP A 146 7.06 -11.54 -12.23
N TRP A 147 5.84 -11.67 -11.69
CA TRP A 147 4.62 -11.27 -12.38
C TRP A 147 4.62 -9.78 -12.69
N PHE A 148 4.91 -8.92 -11.71
CA PHE A 148 4.98 -7.46 -11.91
C PHE A 148 6.03 -7.11 -12.98
N MET A 149 7.25 -7.65 -12.88
CA MET A 149 8.36 -7.32 -13.78
C MET A 149 8.18 -7.85 -15.20
N THR A 150 7.54 -9.02 -15.36
CA THR A 150 7.48 -9.70 -16.67
C THR A 150 6.12 -10.28 -17.03
N GLY A 151 5.33 -10.72 -16.05
CA GLY A 151 4.07 -11.41 -16.28
C GLY A 151 2.98 -10.49 -16.85
N MET A 152 2.88 -9.27 -16.33
CA MET A 152 1.88 -8.27 -16.76
C MET A 152 1.97 -7.89 -18.24
N ARG A 153 3.10 -8.12 -18.92
CA ARG A 153 3.23 -7.93 -20.38
C ARG A 153 2.20 -8.71 -21.19
N ARG A 154 1.60 -9.74 -20.60
CA ARG A 154 0.55 -10.55 -21.27
C ARG A 154 -0.78 -9.82 -21.31
N LEU A 155 -1.00 -8.87 -20.43
CA LEU A 155 -2.22 -8.06 -20.31
C LEU A 155 -1.99 -6.62 -20.82
N PHE A 156 -0.80 -6.06 -20.59
CA PHE A 156 -0.41 -4.70 -20.94
C PHE A 156 0.91 -4.69 -21.73
N PRO A 157 0.93 -5.29 -22.96
CA PRO A 157 2.16 -5.40 -23.75
C PRO A 157 2.76 -4.06 -24.16
N GLU A 158 1.92 -3.04 -24.41
CA GLU A 158 2.33 -1.68 -24.76
C GLU A 158 3.01 -0.97 -23.59
N ALA A 159 2.39 -0.96 -22.42
CA ALA A 159 2.95 -0.34 -21.22
C ALA A 159 4.25 -1.05 -20.79
N TRP A 160 4.28 -2.38 -20.86
CA TRP A 160 5.48 -3.15 -20.56
C TRP A 160 6.60 -2.89 -21.58
N SER A 161 6.25 -2.73 -22.87
CA SER A 161 7.23 -2.41 -23.89
C SER A 161 7.89 -1.06 -23.65
N GLU A 162 7.12 -0.03 -23.27
CA GLU A 162 7.68 1.27 -22.90
C GLU A 162 8.60 1.15 -21.69
N PHE A 163 8.16 0.43 -20.65
CA PHE A 163 8.94 0.14 -19.46
C PHE A 163 10.26 -0.56 -19.79
N ALA A 164 10.22 -1.68 -20.52
CA ALA A 164 11.40 -2.45 -20.85
C ALA A 164 12.35 -1.68 -21.79
N ASN A 165 11.81 -0.93 -22.76
CA ASN A 165 12.60 -0.18 -23.74
C ASN A 165 13.24 1.09 -23.18
N TYR A 166 12.90 1.53 -21.98
CA TYR A 166 13.64 2.56 -21.27
C TYR A 166 15.10 2.13 -21.03
N LEU A 167 15.32 0.83 -20.79
CA LEU A 167 16.67 0.27 -20.64
C LEU A 167 17.30 -0.07 -21.99
N PRO A 168 18.64 0.06 -22.14
CA PRO A 168 19.39 -0.47 -23.28
C PRO A 168 19.08 -1.96 -23.50
N ALA A 169 19.15 -2.40 -24.75
CA ALA A 169 18.75 -3.76 -25.13
C ALA A 169 19.50 -4.86 -24.36
N GLU A 170 20.80 -4.65 -24.13
CA GLU A 170 21.67 -5.54 -23.38
C GLU A 170 21.34 -5.67 -21.89
N GLU A 171 20.60 -4.74 -21.34
CA GLU A 171 20.21 -4.72 -19.92
C GLU A 171 18.81 -5.28 -19.66
N ARG A 172 18.01 -5.52 -20.70
CA ARG A 172 16.60 -5.95 -20.58
C ARG A 172 16.44 -7.39 -20.09
N GLY A 173 17.53 -8.16 -20.03
CA GLY A 173 17.52 -9.51 -19.45
C GLY A 173 17.31 -9.53 -17.94
N ASP A 174 17.57 -8.39 -17.25
CA ASP A 174 17.38 -8.22 -15.82
C ASP A 174 16.83 -6.80 -15.55
N LEU A 175 15.54 -6.62 -15.77
CA LEU A 175 14.89 -5.33 -15.62
C LEU A 175 15.00 -4.80 -14.19
N LEU A 176 14.74 -5.64 -13.20
CA LEU A 176 14.66 -5.23 -11.80
C LEU A 176 15.98 -4.63 -11.31
N HIS A 177 17.09 -5.38 -11.41
CA HIS A 177 18.39 -4.90 -10.94
C HIS A 177 18.91 -3.70 -11.75
N ASN A 178 18.63 -3.66 -13.07
CA ASN A 178 19.06 -2.56 -13.92
C ASN A 178 18.24 -1.27 -13.70
N TYR A 179 16.95 -1.39 -13.34
CA TYR A 179 16.18 -0.26 -12.85
C TYR A 179 16.66 0.19 -11.46
N HIS A 180 16.81 -0.74 -10.52
CA HIS A 180 17.28 -0.43 -9.17
C HIS A 180 18.61 0.32 -9.19
N ARG A 181 19.59 -0.13 -10.00
CA ARG A 181 20.87 0.57 -10.15
C ARG A 181 20.72 2.04 -10.58
N ARG A 182 19.76 2.34 -11.48
CA ARG A 182 19.48 3.72 -11.90
C ARG A 182 18.73 4.51 -10.84
N LEU A 183 17.79 3.89 -10.16
CA LEU A 183 16.96 4.52 -9.15
C LEU A 183 17.76 4.96 -7.90
N ILE A 184 18.85 4.23 -7.58
CA ILE A 184 19.75 4.60 -6.47
C ILE A 184 20.89 5.53 -6.90
N ASP A 185 21.05 5.82 -8.19
CA ASP A 185 22.07 6.74 -8.67
C ASP A 185 21.84 8.15 -8.06
N PRO A 186 22.89 8.81 -7.51
CA PRO A 186 22.74 10.13 -6.92
C PRO A 186 22.41 11.23 -7.94
N ASN A 187 22.68 11.01 -9.25
CA ASN A 187 22.42 11.99 -10.29
C ASN A 187 20.94 12.03 -10.67
N PRO A 188 20.24 13.18 -10.46
CA PRO A 188 18.82 13.34 -10.85
C PRO A 188 18.55 13.10 -12.34
N GLU A 189 19.50 13.35 -13.22
CA GLU A 189 19.35 13.08 -14.64
C GLU A 189 19.32 11.57 -14.98
N VAL A 190 19.75 10.71 -14.05
CA VAL A 190 19.69 9.26 -14.15
C VAL A 190 18.44 8.72 -13.45
N HIS A 191 18.24 9.06 -12.16
CA HIS A 191 17.19 8.43 -11.37
C HIS A 191 15.77 8.97 -11.68
N LEU A 192 15.59 10.25 -12.01
CA LEU A 192 14.24 10.77 -12.27
C LEU A 192 13.59 10.20 -13.54
N PRO A 193 14.28 10.07 -14.69
CA PRO A 193 13.71 9.39 -15.85
C PRO A 193 13.37 7.92 -15.57
N ALA A 194 14.24 7.20 -14.84
CA ALA A 194 13.99 5.81 -14.45
C ALA A 194 12.74 5.71 -13.56
N ALA A 195 12.61 6.60 -12.56
CA ALA A 195 11.45 6.66 -11.67
C ALA A 195 10.16 6.92 -12.45
N ARG A 196 10.17 7.84 -13.40
CA ARG A 196 9.01 8.12 -14.26
C ARG A 196 8.61 6.93 -15.13
N ALA A 197 9.59 6.21 -15.69
CA ALA A 197 9.32 5.03 -16.52
C ALA A 197 8.66 3.92 -15.68
N TRP A 198 9.20 3.65 -14.49
CA TRP A 198 8.64 2.69 -13.53
C TRP A 198 7.21 3.06 -13.12
N SER A 199 7.01 4.28 -12.62
CA SER A 199 5.71 4.73 -12.10
C SER A 199 4.65 4.86 -13.20
N ARG A 200 5.04 5.17 -14.43
CA ARG A 200 4.14 5.14 -15.59
C ARG A 200 3.63 3.72 -15.85
N TYR A 201 4.53 2.75 -15.80
CA TYR A 201 4.17 1.34 -16.01
C TYR A 201 3.15 0.86 -14.99
N GLU A 202 3.44 1.03 -13.71
CA GLU A 202 2.53 0.64 -12.64
C GLU A 202 1.19 1.39 -12.73
N GLY A 203 1.22 2.70 -12.89
CA GLY A 203 0.01 3.53 -13.03
C GLY A 203 -0.87 3.10 -14.20
N SER A 204 -0.25 2.70 -15.32
CA SER A 204 -0.98 2.21 -16.51
C SER A 204 -1.68 0.87 -16.28
N CYS A 205 -1.17 0.04 -15.37
CA CYS A 205 -1.70 -1.28 -15.05
C CYS A 205 -2.68 -1.27 -13.86
N SER A 206 -2.78 -0.15 -13.14
CA SER A 206 -3.50 -0.09 -11.84
C SER A 206 -5.02 0.02 -11.96
N THR A 207 -5.60 0.25 -13.13
CA THR A 207 -7.05 0.37 -13.31
C THR A 207 -7.58 -0.54 -14.39
N LEU A 208 -8.80 -1.07 -14.20
CA LEU A 208 -9.45 -1.92 -15.19
C LEU A 208 -9.67 -1.21 -16.53
N ARG A 209 -9.98 0.08 -16.47
CA ARG A 209 -10.12 0.92 -17.67
C ARG A 209 -9.01 1.96 -17.67
N PRO A 210 -8.48 2.35 -18.85
CA PRO A 210 -7.47 3.40 -18.93
C PRO A 210 -7.87 4.66 -18.16
N ASN A 211 -6.97 5.14 -17.32
CA ASN A 211 -7.18 6.34 -16.50
C ASN A 211 -5.93 7.26 -16.58
N PRO A 212 -5.88 8.15 -17.59
CA PRO A 212 -4.73 9.05 -17.77
C PRO A 212 -4.46 9.98 -16.57
N ASP A 213 -5.51 10.39 -15.85
CA ASP A 213 -5.36 11.26 -14.68
C ASP A 213 -4.66 10.51 -13.53
N ALA A 214 -5.03 9.24 -13.33
CA ALA A 214 -4.33 8.39 -12.36
C ALA A 214 -2.86 8.20 -12.76
N VAL A 215 -2.56 7.91 -14.02
CA VAL A 215 -1.17 7.81 -14.51
C VAL A 215 -0.42 9.12 -14.25
N THR A 216 -1.01 10.27 -14.54
CA THR A 216 -0.40 11.57 -14.31
C THR A 216 -0.03 11.80 -12.85
N SER A 217 -0.88 11.38 -11.91
CA SER A 217 -0.58 11.51 -10.48
C SER A 217 0.62 10.65 -10.02
N PHE A 218 0.84 9.50 -10.64
CA PHE A 218 2.03 8.68 -10.42
C PHE A 218 3.32 9.32 -10.95
N LEU A 219 3.22 10.26 -11.89
CA LEU A 219 4.37 10.92 -12.52
C LEU A 219 4.81 12.21 -11.82
N GLU A 220 4.09 12.66 -10.80
CA GLU A 220 4.55 13.77 -9.96
C GLU A 220 5.93 13.46 -9.39
N PRO A 221 6.92 14.38 -9.47
CA PRO A 221 8.32 14.04 -9.22
C PRO A 221 8.59 13.37 -7.87
N ALA A 222 7.96 13.86 -6.80
CA ALA A 222 8.14 13.30 -5.46
C ALA A 222 7.51 11.90 -5.35
N THR A 223 6.30 11.73 -5.89
CA THR A 223 5.59 10.43 -5.92
C THR A 223 6.37 9.42 -6.75
N ALA A 224 6.78 9.80 -7.97
CA ALA A 224 7.50 8.91 -8.86
C ALA A 224 8.83 8.42 -8.26
N LEU A 225 9.59 9.34 -7.65
CA LEU A 225 10.87 8.99 -7.03
C LEU A 225 10.69 8.11 -5.80
N GLY A 226 9.80 8.49 -4.88
CA GLY A 226 9.53 7.72 -3.68
C GLY A 226 9.06 6.31 -4.00
N LEU A 227 8.02 6.22 -4.86
CA LEU A 227 7.46 4.94 -5.30
C LEU A 227 8.53 4.05 -5.94
N ALA A 228 9.08 4.46 -7.08
CA ALA A 228 9.96 3.60 -7.86
C ALA A 228 11.24 3.19 -7.11
N ARG A 229 11.86 4.14 -6.37
CA ARG A 229 13.11 3.86 -5.66
C ARG A 229 12.90 2.88 -4.50
N ILE A 230 11.86 3.10 -3.70
CA ILE A 230 11.60 2.26 -2.53
C ILE A 230 11.04 0.90 -2.98
N GLU A 231 10.12 0.87 -3.95
CA GLU A 231 9.57 -0.39 -4.46
C GLU A 231 10.66 -1.28 -5.07
N ALA A 232 11.52 -0.73 -5.94
CA ALA A 232 12.64 -1.48 -6.49
C ALA A 232 13.61 -1.97 -5.40
N HIS A 233 13.86 -1.16 -4.36
CA HIS A 233 14.67 -1.55 -3.20
C HIS A 233 14.04 -2.73 -2.45
N TYR A 234 12.73 -2.72 -2.24
CA TYR A 234 12.05 -3.84 -1.61
C TYR A 234 12.07 -5.09 -2.48
N PHE A 235 11.84 -4.95 -3.78
CA PHE A 235 11.81 -6.09 -4.70
C PHE A 235 13.17 -6.79 -4.84
N VAL A 236 14.28 -6.04 -4.92
CA VAL A 236 15.63 -6.66 -5.00
C VAL A 236 16.07 -7.32 -3.69
N ASN A 237 15.39 -7.03 -2.59
CA ASN A 237 15.66 -7.58 -1.26
C ASN A 237 14.52 -8.49 -0.75
N ASP A 238 13.72 -9.09 -1.65
CA ASP A 238 12.61 -9.99 -1.31
C ASP A 238 11.69 -9.41 -0.22
N CYS A 239 11.40 -8.10 -0.32
CA CYS A 239 10.64 -7.32 0.66
C CYS A 239 11.15 -7.46 2.11
N PHE A 240 12.40 -7.85 2.30
CA PHE A 240 13.05 -8.07 3.61
C PHE A 240 12.30 -9.11 4.48
N MET A 241 11.68 -10.09 3.85
CA MET A 241 10.95 -11.18 4.51
C MET A 241 11.31 -12.54 3.88
N PRO A 242 11.28 -13.62 4.65
CA PRO A 242 11.35 -14.96 4.08
C PRO A 242 10.20 -15.20 3.09
N GLU A 243 10.47 -15.99 2.05
CA GLU A 243 9.45 -16.40 1.07
C GLU A 243 8.26 -17.08 1.77
N GLY A 244 7.04 -16.61 1.46
CA GLY A 244 5.79 -17.13 2.03
C GLY A 244 5.49 -16.74 3.49
N ALA A 245 6.33 -15.92 4.13
CA ALA A 245 6.24 -15.61 5.56
C ALA A 245 4.85 -15.09 5.99
N LEU A 246 4.20 -14.24 5.19
CA LEU A 246 2.88 -13.67 5.52
C LEU A 246 1.77 -14.74 5.54
N LEU A 247 1.84 -15.78 4.69
CA LEU A 247 0.88 -16.89 4.75
C LEU A 247 1.19 -17.87 5.88
N GLU A 248 2.46 -18.14 6.11
CA GLU A 248 2.91 -19.06 7.18
C GLU A 248 2.59 -18.53 8.57
N ASN A 249 2.67 -17.20 8.75
CA ASN A 249 2.45 -16.56 10.05
C ASN A 249 1.00 -16.11 10.28
N VAL A 250 0.11 -16.21 9.28
CA VAL A 250 -1.28 -15.74 9.39
C VAL A 250 -2.05 -16.31 10.57
N GLY A 251 -1.65 -17.50 11.07
CA GLY A 251 -2.21 -18.10 12.28
C GLY A 251 -2.08 -17.20 13.53
N ARG A 252 -1.15 -16.25 13.53
CA ARG A 252 -1.02 -15.25 14.62
C ARG A 252 -2.17 -14.25 14.65
N LEU A 253 -2.94 -14.16 13.56
CA LEU A 253 -4.16 -13.34 13.47
C LEU A 253 -5.41 -14.08 13.95
N GLU A 254 -5.25 -15.23 14.63
CA GLU A 254 -6.40 -15.93 15.23
C GLU A 254 -7.14 -14.99 16.20
N GLY A 255 -8.46 -14.87 16.00
CA GLY A 255 -9.30 -13.94 16.77
C GLY A 255 -9.32 -12.51 16.27
N VAL A 256 -8.46 -12.12 15.31
CA VAL A 256 -8.50 -10.81 14.66
C VAL A 256 -9.36 -10.91 13.40
N PRO A 257 -10.50 -10.17 13.33
CA PRO A 257 -11.33 -10.17 12.13
C PRO A 257 -10.61 -9.54 10.93
N GLY A 258 -10.88 -10.07 9.72
CA GLY A 258 -10.33 -9.54 8.49
C GLY A 258 -11.38 -9.36 7.39
N VAL A 259 -11.21 -8.34 6.55
CA VAL A 259 -11.93 -8.21 5.29
C VAL A 259 -10.95 -7.93 4.17
N ILE A 260 -10.98 -8.77 3.15
CA ILE A 260 -10.17 -8.65 1.94
C ILE A 260 -11.08 -8.19 0.81
N VAL A 261 -10.84 -7.01 0.27
CA VAL A 261 -11.55 -6.47 -0.91
C VAL A 261 -10.63 -6.56 -2.11
N GLN A 262 -10.98 -7.38 -3.09
CA GLN A 262 -10.11 -7.69 -4.23
C GLN A 262 -10.81 -7.47 -5.56
N GLY A 263 -10.17 -6.76 -6.48
CA GLY A 263 -10.65 -6.64 -7.85
C GLY A 263 -10.49 -7.96 -8.60
N ARG A 264 -11.53 -8.39 -9.33
CA ARG A 264 -11.45 -9.62 -10.16
C ARG A 264 -10.36 -9.52 -11.22
N TYR A 265 -10.16 -8.33 -11.75
CA TYR A 265 -9.24 -8.04 -12.84
C TYR A 265 -8.03 -7.22 -12.37
N ASP A 266 -7.66 -7.40 -11.11
CA ASP A 266 -6.45 -6.80 -10.58
C ASP A 266 -5.24 -7.43 -11.27
N ALA A 267 -4.56 -6.62 -12.09
CA ALA A 267 -3.41 -7.05 -12.85
C ALA A 267 -2.10 -6.83 -12.08
N VAL A 268 -2.08 -5.86 -11.17
CA VAL A 268 -0.89 -5.57 -10.34
C VAL A 268 -0.71 -6.64 -9.27
N CYS A 269 -1.79 -6.90 -8.51
CA CYS A 269 -1.82 -7.95 -7.47
C CYS A 269 -2.92 -8.97 -7.85
N PRO A 270 -2.59 -10.03 -8.57
CA PRO A 270 -3.57 -11.00 -9.06
C PRO A 270 -4.44 -11.59 -7.95
N VAL A 271 -5.71 -11.82 -8.28
CA VAL A 271 -6.75 -12.29 -7.33
C VAL A 271 -6.40 -13.60 -6.62
N VAL A 272 -5.49 -14.38 -7.16
CA VAL A 272 -5.06 -15.66 -6.57
C VAL A 272 -4.47 -15.46 -5.17
N SER A 273 -3.63 -14.44 -4.97
CA SER A 273 -3.04 -14.12 -3.66
C SER A 273 -4.11 -13.83 -2.58
N ALA A 274 -5.18 -13.13 -2.97
CA ALA A 274 -6.30 -12.86 -2.07
C ALA A 274 -7.11 -14.12 -1.72
N VAL A 275 -7.25 -15.06 -2.66
CA VAL A 275 -7.91 -16.35 -2.43
C VAL A 275 -7.08 -17.20 -1.48
N GLU A 276 -5.78 -17.35 -1.75
CA GLU A 276 -4.86 -18.12 -0.89
C GLU A 276 -4.82 -17.58 0.54
N LEU A 277 -4.76 -16.25 0.70
CA LEU A 277 -4.82 -15.62 2.03
C LEU A 277 -6.13 -15.94 2.75
N ALA A 278 -7.27 -15.85 2.04
CA ALA A 278 -8.58 -16.11 2.62
C ALA A 278 -8.79 -17.58 3.00
N GLU A 279 -8.14 -18.53 2.30
CA GLU A 279 -8.19 -19.96 2.63
C GLU A 279 -7.49 -20.30 3.94
N VAL A 280 -6.41 -19.58 4.27
CA VAL A 280 -5.62 -19.86 5.48
C VAL A 280 -5.97 -18.95 6.66
N TRP A 281 -6.51 -17.76 6.42
CA TRP A 281 -6.93 -16.82 7.48
C TRP A 281 -8.40 -17.00 7.84
N ARG A 282 -8.69 -17.84 8.84
CA ARG A 282 -10.06 -18.21 9.27
C ARG A 282 -10.93 -17.02 9.71
N GLY A 283 -10.33 -15.93 10.15
CA GLY A 283 -11.02 -14.69 10.57
C GLY A 283 -11.35 -13.75 9.41
N ALA A 284 -10.89 -14.05 8.19
CA ALA A 284 -11.06 -13.18 7.05
C ALA A 284 -12.30 -13.51 6.19
N ARG A 285 -12.92 -12.44 5.67
CA ARG A 285 -13.95 -12.52 4.64
C ARG A 285 -13.42 -11.96 3.34
N LEU A 286 -13.36 -12.77 2.28
CA LEU A 286 -13.01 -12.33 0.94
C LEU A 286 -14.24 -11.76 0.21
N GLN A 287 -14.08 -10.54 -0.32
CA GLN A 287 -15.06 -9.86 -1.18
C GLN A 287 -14.42 -9.57 -2.54
N ILE A 288 -14.76 -10.36 -3.55
CA ILE A 288 -14.29 -10.13 -4.93
C ILE A 288 -15.23 -9.15 -5.63
N VAL A 289 -14.67 -8.04 -6.12
CA VAL A 289 -15.37 -7.03 -6.91
C VAL A 289 -15.23 -7.39 -8.38
N THR A 290 -16.33 -7.79 -9.01
CA THR A 290 -16.36 -8.45 -10.33
C THR A 290 -16.06 -7.54 -11.52
N ASP A 291 -16.02 -6.23 -11.33
CA ASP A 291 -15.85 -5.22 -12.38
C ASP A 291 -14.80 -4.16 -12.00
N ALA A 292 -13.73 -4.59 -11.33
CA ALA A 292 -12.66 -3.71 -10.90
C ALA A 292 -11.28 -4.37 -11.07
N GLY A 293 -10.26 -3.53 -11.22
CA GLY A 293 -8.84 -3.85 -11.17
C GLY A 293 -8.23 -3.57 -9.80
N HIS A 294 -7.04 -2.91 -9.80
CA HIS A 294 -6.23 -2.72 -8.60
C HIS A 294 -6.64 -1.50 -7.76
N SER A 295 -6.93 -0.37 -8.40
CA SER A 295 -7.07 0.90 -7.69
C SER A 295 -8.20 0.93 -6.66
N ALA A 296 -7.90 1.41 -5.44
CA ALA A 296 -8.91 1.66 -4.40
C ALA A 296 -9.97 2.70 -4.83
N MET A 297 -9.65 3.55 -5.81
CA MET A 297 -10.54 4.59 -6.31
C MET A 297 -11.53 4.07 -7.36
N GLU A 298 -11.39 2.85 -7.85
CA GLU A 298 -12.40 2.25 -8.72
C GLU A 298 -13.75 2.12 -8.01
N PRO A 299 -14.87 2.43 -8.68
CA PRO A 299 -16.16 2.57 -8.02
C PRO A 299 -16.60 1.35 -7.21
N GLY A 300 -16.30 0.13 -7.69
CA GLY A 300 -16.62 -1.11 -7.00
C GLY A 300 -15.80 -1.32 -5.76
N ILE A 301 -14.48 -1.20 -5.85
CA ILE A 301 -13.54 -1.34 -4.74
C ILE A 301 -13.85 -0.30 -3.65
N ARG A 302 -13.92 0.97 -4.04
CA ARG A 302 -14.25 2.07 -3.14
C ARG A 302 -15.54 1.83 -2.37
N SER A 303 -16.58 1.40 -3.06
CA SER A 303 -17.88 1.11 -2.45
C SER A 303 -17.79 0.00 -1.40
N GLU A 304 -17.07 -1.09 -1.67
CA GLU A 304 -16.92 -2.20 -0.74
C GLU A 304 -16.03 -1.84 0.47
N LEU A 305 -14.97 -1.08 0.25
CA LEU A 305 -14.12 -0.59 1.34
C LEU A 305 -14.90 0.30 2.32
N ILE A 306 -15.67 1.27 1.79
CA ILE A 306 -16.52 2.13 2.62
C ILE A 306 -17.62 1.31 3.30
N ALA A 307 -18.28 0.38 2.58
CA ALA A 307 -19.29 -0.48 3.16
C ALA A 307 -18.73 -1.36 4.29
N THR A 308 -17.48 -1.77 4.18
CA THR A 308 -16.78 -2.53 5.22
C THR A 308 -16.56 -1.68 6.45
N MET A 309 -16.05 -0.44 6.29
CA MET A 309 -15.88 0.48 7.43
C MET A 309 -17.22 0.83 8.09
N GLU A 310 -18.31 0.97 7.30
CA GLU A 310 -19.65 1.17 7.85
C GLU A 310 -20.13 -0.03 8.69
N ARG A 311 -19.85 -1.26 8.26
CA ARG A 311 -20.19 -2.46 9.07
C ARG A 311 -19.39 -2.53 10.35
N PHE A 312 -18.14 -2.10 10.33
CA PHE A 312 -17.27 -2.13 11.51
C PHE A 312 -17.61 -1.07 12.57
N LYS A 313 -18.47 -0.10 12.27
CA LYS A 313 -19.03 0.80 13.29
C LYS A 313 -19.87 0.08 14.35
N SER A 314 -20.43 -1.08 13.98
CA SER A 314 -21.25 -1.89 14.91
C SER A 314 -20.46 -2.98 15.63
N ILE A 315 -19.16 -3.12 15.35
CA ILE A 315 -18.27 -4.00 16.10
C ILE A 315 -17.72 -3.16 17.27
N ASP A 316 -18.60 -2.84 18.21
CA ASP A 316 -18.23 -2.16 19.43
C ASP A 316 -17.63 -3.14 20.43
N ASP A 317 -16.52 -2.71 21.02
CA ASP A 317 -16.02 -2.96 22.39
C ASP A 317 -16.54 -4.23 23.11
N THR A 318 -16.37 -5.40 22.48
CA THR A 318 -16.41 -6.67 23.21
C THR A 318 -15.01 -7.21 23.42
#